data_b54f109f3bbc727a8671030a0a83ba3d
#
_entry.id   b54f109f3bbc727a8671030a0a83ba3d
#
_cell.length_a   1.000
_cell.length_b   1.000
_cell.length_c   1.000
_cell.angle_alpha   90.00
_cell.angle_beta   90.00
_cell.angle_gamma   90.00
#
_symmetry.space_group_name_H-M   'P 1'
#
loop_
_entity.id
_entity.type
_entity.pdbx_description
1 polymer ?
#
loop_
_entity_poly.entity_id
_entity_poly.type
_entity_poly.pdbx_seq_one_letter_code
_entity_poly.pdbx_strand_id
1 'polypeptide(L)'
;STWCMAITDVKEVEKWLERKDIGHADFYVGEIFQGSYADVYLYLKKVAERFGSRVCIFRNHAKVMAGFGNAFDFVIESSANINTNPRTEQTCITIDTGLACFYKEFYDEINNFTKDFDNWKPYTLKRDRANDEVI
;
A
#
# COMPACT_ATOMS: atom_id res chain seq x y z
N SER A 1 -0.80 -2.78 -2.36
CA SER A 1 -0.53 -4.23 -2.43
C SER A 1 0.20 -4.59 -3.70
N THR A 2 1.25 -5.38 -3.62
CA THR A 2 2.02 -5.83 -4.78
C THR A 2 2.76 -7.13 -4.45
N TRP A 3 2.99 -7.99 -5.46
CA TRP A 3 3.81 -9.18 -5.26
C TRP A 3 5.30 -8.83 -5.10
N CYS A 4 5.80 -7.93 -5.93
CA CYS A 4 7.17 -7.41 -5.82
C CYS A 4 7.21 -5.89 -6.05
N MET A 5 8.31 -5.26 -5.66
CA MET A 5 8.51 -3.82 -5.72
C MET A 5 9.99 -3.51 -5.96
N ALA A 6 10.29 -2.52 -6.76
CA ALA A 6 11.67 -2.08 -6.96
C ALA A 6 12.08 -1.07 -5.88
N ILE A 7 13.36 -1.03 -5.55
CA ILE A 7 13.88 -0.09 -4.53
C ILE A 7 13.68 1.37 -4.95
N THR A 8 13.72 1.66 -6.24
CA THR A 8 13.45 2.99 -6.80
C THR A 8 12.04 3.46 -6.51
N ASP A 9 11.07 2.54 -6.53
CA ASP A 9 9.66 2.84 -6.23
C ASP A 9 9.47 3.08 -4.73
N VAL A 10 10.15 2.32 -3.89
CA VAL A 10 10.16 2.57 -2.43
C VAL A 10 10.70 3.96 -2.13
N LYS A 11 11.80 4.34 -2.77
CA LYS A 11 12.39 5.69 -2.62
C LYS A 11 11.46 6.80 -3.09
N GLU A 12 10.66 6.55 -4.10
CA GLU A 12 9.68 7.54 -4.58
C GLU A 12 8.56 7.74 -3.56
N VAL A 13 8.03 6.66 -2.99
CA VAL A 13 7.03 6.75 -1.90
C VAL A 13 7.63 7.44 -0.67
N GLU A 14 8.88 7.14 -0.32
CA GLU A 14 9.58 7.84 0.76
C GLU A 14 9.60 9.35 0.55
N LYS A 15 9.91 9.82 -0.66
CA LYS A 15 9.87 11.26 -1.00
C LYS A 15 8.49 11.86 -0.83
N TRP A 16 7.45 11.16 -1.24
CA TRP A 16 6.07 11.64 -1.08
C TRP A 16 5.69 11.79 0.40
N LEU A 17 6.12 10.84 1.25
CA LEU A 17 5.93 10.93 2.70
C LEU A 17 6.74 12.07 3.32
N GLU A 18 7.99 12.26 2.91
CA GLU A 18 8.87 13.36 3.38
C GLU A 18 8.30 14.74 3.04
N ARG A 19 7.82 14.90 1.80
CA ARG A 19 7.22 16.15 1.32
C ARG A 19 5.78 16.35 1.81
N LYS A 20 5.18 15.36 2.45
CA LYS A 20 3.77 15.33 2.85
C LYS A 20 2.79 15.43 1.67
N ASP A 21 3.21 14.99 0.50
CA ASP A 21 2.32 14.80 -0.65
C ASP A 21 1.29 13.71 -0.34
N ILE A 22 1.71 12.71 0.45
CA ILE A 22 0.83 11.73 1.12
C ILE A 22 1.10 11.75 2.63
N GLY A 23 0.07 11.54 3.42
CA GLY A 23 0.16 11.58 4.89
C GLY A 23 0.49 10.23 5.51
N HIS A 24 0.16 9.14 4.84
CA HIS A 24 0.34 7.76 5.33
C HIS A 24 0.36 6.77 4.17
N ALA A 25 1.09 5.68 4.34
CA ALA A 25 1.08 4.54 3.42
C ALA A 25 1.34 3.24 4.17
N ASP A 26 0.56 2.21 3.90
CA ASP A 26 0.80 0.84 4.35
C ASP A 26 1.10 -0.05 3.15
N PHE A 27 1.97 -1.04 3.33
CA PHE A 27 2.51 -1.88 2.26
C PHE A 27 2.18 -3.35 2.52
N TYR A 28 1.64 -4.00 1.50
CA TYR A 28 1.24 -5.40 1.51
C TYR A 28 1.96 -6.11 0.37
N VAL A 29 2.91 -6.96 0.70
CA VAL A 29 3.86 -7.53 -0.26
C VAL A 29 3.87 -9.04 -0.23
N GLY A 30 4.37 -9.65 -1.32
CA GLY A 30 4.43 -11.09 -1.45
C GLY A 30 5.54 -11.73 -0.61
N GLU A 31 5.44 -13.03 -0.40
CA GLU A 31 6.42 -13.83 0.35
C GLU A 31 7.83 -13.81 -0.25
N ILE A 32 7.97 -13.40 -1.50
CA ILE A 32 9.28 -13.22 -2.17
C ILE A 32 10.19 -12.21 -1.44
N PHE A 33 9.59 -11.31 -0.65
CA PHE A 33 10.33 -10.36 0.18
C PHE A 33 11.10 -11.01 1.34
N GLN A 34 10.80 -12.25 1.68
CA GLN A 34 11.59 -13.03 2.64
C GLN A 34 12.82 -13.69 2.01
N GLY A 35 12.94 -13.68 0.69
CA GLY A 35 14.01 -14.32 -0.08
C GLY A 35 14.73 -13.37 -1.00
N SER A 36 14.49 -13.47 -2.30
CA SER A 36 15.20 -12.71 -3.34
C SER A 36 15.02 -11.20 -3.28
N TYR A 37 14.01 -10.71 -2.57
CA TYR A 37 13.73 -9.28 -2.35
C TYR A 37 14.06 -8.81 -0.93
N ALA A 38 14.91 -9.53 -0.21
CA ALA A 38 15.26 -9.19 1.18
C ALA A 38 15.87 -7.79 1.32
N ASP A 39 16.70 -7.36 0.37
CA ASP A 39 17.30 -6.01 0.40
C ASP A 39 16.25 -4.90 0.23
N VAL A 40 15.30 -5.10 -0.67
CA VAL A 40 14.17 -4.17 -0.85
C VAL A 40 13.31 -4.16 0.42
N TYR A 41 13.07 -5.32 1.01
CA TYR A 41 12.33 -5.42 2.27
C TYR A 41 12.99 -4.64 3.40
N LEU A 42 14.29 -4.78 3.58
CA LEU A 42 15.03 -4.05 4.62
C LEU A 42 14.92 -2.53 4.46
N TYR A 43 14.98 -2.05 3.23
CA TYR A 43 14.81 -0.62 2.95
C TYR A 43 13.36 -0.18 3.21
N LEU A 44 12.39 -0.93 2.71
CA LEU A 44 10.96 -0.66 2.91
C LEU A 44 10.59 -0.66 4.40
N LYS A 45 11.15 -1.60 5.17
CA LYS A 45 10.97 -1.69 6.62
C LYS A 45 11.45 -0.41 7.33
N LYS A 46 12.62 0.11 6.96
CA LYS A 46 13.16 1.36 7.53
C LYS A 46 12.24 2.54 7.23
N VAL A 47 11.75 2.64 6.00
CA VAL A 47 10.79 3.69 5.61
C VAL A 47 9.50 3.56 6.42
N ALA A 48 8.95 2.36 6.52
CA ALA A 48 7.73 2.11 7.28
C ALA A 48 7.88 2.45 8.77
N GLU A 49 8.99 2.05 9.40
CA GLU A 49 9.27 2.39 10.80
C GLU A 49 9.39 3.90 11.02
N ARG A 50 10.06 4.60 10.09
CA ARG A 50 10.23 6.06 10.15
C ARG A 50 8.91 6.82 10.08
N PHE A 51 7.97 6.39 9.28
CA PHE A 51 6.71 7.09 9.01
C PHE A 51 5.48 6.47 9.71
N GLY A 52 5.66 5.49 10.57
CA GLY A 52 4.55 4.83 11.27
C GLY A 52 3.68 3.97 10.37
N SER A 53 4.23 3.51 9.26
CA SER A 53 3.58 2.62 8.29
C SER A 53 3.72 1.15 8.68
N ARG A 54 3.03 0.28 7.95
CA ARG A 54 3.15 -1.17 8.06
C ARG A 54 3.75 -1.77 6.80
N VAL A 55 4.59 -2.79 6.94
CA VAL A 55 4.88 -3.75 5.86
C VAL A 55 4.35 -5.10 6.28
N CYS A 56 3.41 -5.62 5.54
CA CYS A 56 2.81 -6.93 5.77
C CYS A 56 3.23 -7.89 4.66
N ILE A 57 3.87 -9.00 5.03
CA ILE A 57 4.24 -10.09 4.11
C ILE A 57 3.22 -11.20 4.24
N PHE A 58 2.70 -11.67 3.13
CA PHE A 58 1.79 -12.81 3.08
C PHE A 58 1.80 -13.44 1.67
N ARG A 59 1.04 -14.51 1.46
CA ARG A 59 0.90 -15.11 0.11
C ARG A 59 0.09 -14.20 -0.78
N ASN A 60 0.76 -13.26 -1.41
CA ASN A 60 0.17 -12.16 -2.14
C ASN A 60 0.64 -12.12 -3.59
N HIS A 61 -0.30 -12.13 -4.51
CA HIS A 61 -0.05 -11.85 -5.94
C HIS A 61 -0.94 -10.70 -6.45
N ALA A 62 -1.76 -10.11 -5.61
CA ALA A 62 -2.62 -8.99 -5.98
C ALA A 62 -1.80 -7.71 -6.19
N LYS A 63 -2.24 -6.90 -7.15
CA LYS A 63 -1.69 -5.58 -7.45
C LYS A 63 -2.83 -4.57 -7.33
N VAL A 64 -2.98 -4.02 -6.13
CA VAL A 64 -4.06 -3.11 -5.79
C VAL A 64 -3.51 -1.93 -4.99
N MET A 65 -4.02 -0.76 -5.27
CA MET A 65 -3.78 0.43 -4.46
C MET A 65 -5.13 1.06 -4.11
N ALA A 66 -5.44 1.21 -2.84
CA ALA A 66 -6.55 2.02 -2.37
C ALA A 66 -6.00 3.35 -1.86
N GLY A 67 -6.51 4.44 -2.38
CA GLY A 67 -6.11 5.79 -2.02
C GLY A 67 -7.27 6.59 -1.45
N PHE A 68 -6.98 7.38 -0.42
CA PHE A 68 -7.97 8.19 0.29
C PHE A 68 -7.52 9.65 0.29
N GLY A 69 -8.27 10.49 -0.38
CA GLY A 69 -7.96 11.91 -0.54
C GLY A 69 -9.03 12.82 0.05
N ASN A 70 -8.76 14.12 0.04
CA ASN A 70 -9.74 15.11 0.49
C ASN A 70 -10.90 15.33 -0.50
N ALA A 71 -10.63 15.14 -1.79
CA ALA A 71 -11.63 15.33 -2.84
C ALA A 71 -12.34 14.03 -3.22
N PHE A 72 -11.61 12.92 -3.31
CA PHE A 72 -12.17 11.62 -3.70
C PHE A 72 -11.29 10.47 -3.18
N ASP A 73 -11.88 9.30 -3.11
CA ASP A 73 -11.19 8.03 -2.89
C ASP A 73 -11.12 7.26 -4.20
N PHE A 74 -10.09 6.46 -4.37
CA PHE A 74 -9.88 5.71 -5.59
C PHE A 74 -9.27 4.34 -5.32
N VAL A 75 -9.42 3.46 -6.29
CA VAL A 75 -8.76 2.16 -6.33
C VAL A 75 -8.08 2.00 -7.68
N ILE A 76 -6.86 1.51 -7.65
CA ILE A 76 -6.11 1.06 -8.83
C ILE A 76 -6.01 -0.46 -8.75
N GLU A 77 -6.53 -1.15 -9.73
CA GLU A 77 -6.41 -2.60 -9.89
C GLU A 77 -5.60 -2.88 -11.15
N SER A 78 -4.53 -3.67 -11.04
CA SER A 78 -3.58 -3.84 -12.13
C SER A 78 -3.08 -5.27 -12.25
N SER A 79 -2.62 -5.64 -13.44
CA SER A 79 -1.77 -6.80 -13.66
C SER A 79 -0.29 -6.50 -13.34
N ALA A 80 0.09 -5.23 -13.34
CA ALA A 80 1.47 -4.78 -13.11
C ALA A 80 1.82 -4.71 -11.64
N ASN A 81 2.95 -5.28 -11.25
CA ASN A 81 3.59 -4.98 -9.97
C ASN A 81 4.11 -3.54 -9.94
N ILE A 82 4.42 -3.05 -8.74
CA ILE A 82 5.15 -1.79 -8.56
C ILE A 82 6.63 -2.02 -8.91
N ASN A 83 6.87 -2.13 -10.19
CA ASN A 83 8.16 -2.47 -10.77
C ASN A 83 8.16 -2.11 -12.26
N THR A 84 9.32 -1.79 -12.81
CA THR A 84 9.49 -1.60 -14.25
C THR A 84 9.64 -2.95 -14.94
N ASN A 85 8.83 -3.20 -15.97
CA ASN A 85 8.97 -4.38 -16.80
C ASN A 85 8.59 -4.05 -18.27
N PRO A 86 9.10 -4.80 -19.25
CA PRO A 86 8.85 -4.54 -20.67
C PRO A 86 7.55 -5.16 -21.20
N ARG A 87 6.67 -5.65 -20.33
CA ARG A 87 5.44 -6.34 -20.70
C ARG A 87 4.28 -5.38 -20.88
N THR A 88 3.33 -5.76 -21.70
CA THR A 88 2.03 -5.10 -21.76
C THR A 88 1.24 -5.46 -20.51
N GLU A 89 0.74 -4.45 -19.81
CA GLU A 89 -0.01 -4.57 -18.57
C GLU A 89 -1.36 -3.86 -18.68
N GLN A 90 -2.33 -4.29 -17.90
CA GLN A 90 -3.64 -3.67 -17.83
C GLN A 90 -3.88 -3.08 -16.46
N THR A 91 -4.40 -1.86 -16.42
CA THR A 91 -4.69 -1.14 -15.18
C THR A 91 -6.07 -0.50 -15.27
N CYS A 92 -6.87 -0.67 -14.22
CA CYS A 92 -8.17 -0.03 -14.05
C CYS A 92 -8.11 0.92 -12.86
N ILE A 93 -8.61 2.14 -13.05
CA ILE A 93 -8.74 3.14 -11.99
C ILE A 93 -10.23 3.38 -11.77
N THR A 94 -10.68 3.18 -10.51
CA THR A 94 -12.06 3.39 -10.12
C THR A 94 -12.11 4.45 -9.03
N ILE A 95 -12.92 5.48 -9.22
CA ILE A 95 -13.18 6.50 -8.20
C ILE A 95 -14.44 6.07 -7.45
N ASP A 96 -14.24 5.45 -6.29
CA ASP A 96 -15.33 4.90 -5.48
C ASP A 96 -14.89 4.71 -4.03
N THR A 97 -15.58 5.38 -3.12
CA THR A 97 -15.28 5.29 -1.67
C THR A 97 -15.59 3.92 -1.10
N GLY A 98 -16.68 3.30 -1.51
CA GLY A 98 -17.08 1.96 -1.03
C GLY A 98 -16.05 0.90 -1.40
N LEU A 99 -15.57 0.90 -2.64
CA LEU A 99 -14.55 -0.03 -3.09
C LEU A 99 -13.19 0.22 -2.38
N ALA A 100 -12.80 1.47 -2.20
CA ALA A 100 -11.58 1.81 -1.48
C ALA A 100 -11.63 1.34 -0.01
N CYS A 101 -12.75 1.57 0.67
CA CYS A 101 -12.97 1.09 2.04
C CYS A 101 -12.96 -0.44 2.11
N PHE A 102 -13.56 -1.13 1.16
CA PHE A 102 -13.52 -2.59 1.07
C PHE A 102 -12.08 -3.12 1.08
N TYR A 103 -11.23 -2.58 0.22
CA TYR A 103 -9.84 -3.00 0.15
C TYR A 103 -9.06 -2.63 1.43
N LYS A 104 -9.30 -1.45 1.99
CA LYS A 104 -8.67 -1.07 3.25
C LYS A 104 -9.00 -2.05 4.37
N GLU A 105 -10.27 -2.37 4.58
CA GLU A 105 -10.72 -3.32 5.59
C GLU A 105 -10.13 -4.71 5.34
N PHE A 106 -10.14 -5.18 4.11
CA PHE A 106 -9.55 -6.46 3.72
C PHE A 106 -8.08 -6.54 4.10
N TYR A 107 -7.28 -5.53 3.72
CA TYR A 107 -5.84 -5.53 3.97
C TYR A 107 -5.49 -5.25 5.43
N ASP A 108 -6.26 -4.43 6.14
CA ASP A 108 -6.04 -4.16 7.56
C ASP A 108 -6.15 -5.45 8.41
N GLU A 109 -6.94 -6.43 7.98
CA GLU A 109 -7.15 -7.71 8.66
C GLU A 109 -6.14 -8.80 8.27
N ILE A 110 -5.27 -8.57 7.30
CA ILE A 110 -4.28 -9.57 6.86
C ILE A 110 -3.24 -9.82 7.95
N ASN A 111 -3.01 -11.09 8.25
CA ASN A 111 -1.96 -11.53 9.16
C ASN A 111 -0.58 -11.47 8.48
N ASN A 112 0.38 -10.83 9.15
CA ASN A 112 1.75 -10.79 8.69
C ASN A 112 2.45 -12.14 8.95
N PHE A 113 3.24 -12.61 8.01
CA PHE A 113 4.08 -13.82 8.17
C PHE A 113 5.26 -13.60 9.11
N THR A 114 5.66 -12.35 9.34
CA THR A 114 6.73 -11.98 10.26
C THR A 114 6.14 -11.38 11.54
N LYS A 115 6.97 -11.27 12.58
CA LYS A 115 6.62 -10.55 13.80
C LYS A 115 6.91 -9.05 13.72
N ASP A 116 7.42 -8.59 12.58
CA ASP A 116 7.63 -7.17 12.35
C ASP A 116 6.27 -6.46 12.37
N PHE A 117 6.24 -5.31 12.99
CA PHE A 117 5.01 -4.51 13.14
C PHE A 117 3.89 -5.16 13.97
N ASP A 118 4.21 -6.04 14.91
CA ASP A 118 3.20 -6.70 15.78
C ASP A 118 2.35 -5.71 16.59
N ASN A 119 2.90 -4.52 16.88
CA ASN A 119 2.18 -3.45 17.58
C ASN A 119 1.44 -2.48 16.63
N TRP A 120 1.47 -2.76 15.33
CA TRP A 120 0.77 -1.92 14.37
C TRP A 120 -0.73 -1.97 14.57
N LYS A 121 -1.39 -0.83 14.39
CA LYS A 121 -2.84 -0.70 14.38
C LYS A 121 -3.31 -0.11 13.07
N PRO A 122 -4.50 -0.48 12.57
CA PRO A 122 -5.07 0.12 11.37
C PRO A 122 -5.10 1.64 11.45
N TYR A 123 -4.72 2.29 10.36
CA TYR A 123 -4.74 3.75 10.25
C TYR A 123 -6.18 4.25 10.23
N THR A 124 -6.49 5.20 11.10
CA THR A 124 -7.80 5.86 11.12
C THR A 124 -7.78 7.04 10.14
N LEU A 125 -8.64 6.99 9.15
CA LEU A 125 -8.77 8.06 8.16
C LEU A 125 -9.26 9.33 8.86
N LYS A 126 -8.46 10.40 8.77
CA LYS A 126 -8.86 11.74 9.21
C LYS A 126 -9.54 12.42 8.03
N ARG A 127 -10.86 12.55 8.07
CA ARG A 127 -11.64 13.16 7.01
C ARG A 127 -12.35 14.38 7.54
N ASP A 128 -12.10 15.53 6.92
CA ASP A 128 -12.84 16.78 7.09
C ASP A 128 -13.95 16.92 6.03
N ARG A 129 -14.39 15.83 5.43
CA ARG A 129 -15.48 15.87 4.45
C ARG A 129 -16.79 15.99 5.20
N ALA A 130 -17.46 17.12 5.02
CA ALA A 130 -18.75 17.43 5.66
C ALA A 130 -19.92 16.50 5.23
N ASN A 131 -19.74 15.64 4.21
CA ASN A 131 -20.76 14.77 3.68
C ASN A 131 -20.12 13.48 3.15
N ASP A 132 -19.63 12.61 4.03
CA ASP A 132 -19.47 11.19 3.69
C ASP A 132 -20.86 10.51 3.76
N GLU A 133 -21.83 11.01 3.03
CA GLU A 133 -23.03 10.24 2.75
C GLU A 133 -22.63 9.12 1.81
N VAL A 134 -22.51 7.93 2.38
CA VAL A 134 -22.45 6.69 1.63
C VAL A 134 -23.78 6.57 0.89
N ILE A 135 -23.74 6.79 -0.41
CA ILE A 135 -24.85 6.46 -1.27
C ILE A 135 -24.82 4.97 -1.55
#